data_2dae07554ea047adbd5ec46dcc443acd
#
_entry.id   2dae07554ea047adbd5ec46dcc443acd
#
_cell.length_a   1.000
_cell.length_b   1.000
_cell.length_c   1.000
_cell.angle_alpha   90.00
_cell.angle_beta   90.00
_cell.angle_gamma   90.00
#
_symmetry.space_group_name_H-M   'P 1'
#
loop_
_entity.id
_entity.type
_entity.pdbx_description
1 polymer ?
#
loop_
_entity_poly.entity_id
_entity_poly.type
_entity_poly.pdbx_seq_one_letter_code
_entity_poly.pdbx_strand_id
1 'polypeptide(L)'
;MKRSTDRILVTHAGSLARPKDLLEMMDAKLSGRSYDQAAYGKRIRSAVADMVRNQVQCGIDIVTDGEQSKPSFNAYLIERLTGFEPVASSEERIAARMKTDEARAFPEYYEKYFAEHMCSVGPNLPVACTGPITYKGQEAVRTDIENLKAALNGLAPEEVFMPAIAPGFFSNQYYPTDKEFLYALAEALRVEYQAIIDAGFLLQIDDPSLTRLYRTDPALSVTDRARDAEIYIEALNHALRGIAPEKIRYHTCYTSMKARASSISGSRTSLASC
;
A
#
# COMPACT_ATOMS: atom_id res chain seq x y z
N MET A 1 4.58 -3.42 20.51
CA MET A 1 3.85 -2.18 20.18
C MET A 1 3.39 -1.50 21.45
N LYS A 2 3.76 -0.22 21.62
CA LYS A 2 3.32 0.60 22.76
C LYS A 2 1.80 0.85 22.70
N ARG A 3 1.20 1.04 23.83
CA ARG A 3 -0.23 1.36 23.96
C ARG A 3 -0.41 2.75 24.55
N SER A 4 -1.53 3.39 24.21
CA SER A 4 -1.91 4.71 24.73
C SER A 4 -2.44 4.53 26.19
N THR A 5 -1.55 4.49 27.17
CA THR A 5 -1.91 4.33 28.60
C THR A 5 -2.04 5.66 29.31
N ASP A 6 -1.04 6.51 29.19
CA ASP A 6 -0.97 7.79 29.92
C ASP A 6 -1.40 8.97 29.05
N ARG A 7 -1.24 8.85 27.75
CA ARG A 7 -1.68 9.82 26.74
C ARG A 7 -2.01 9.09 25.43
N ILE A 8 -2.74 9.74 24.54
CA ILE A 8 -3.00 9.25 23.20
C ILE A 8 -1.71 9.36 22.37
N LEU A 9 -1.23 8.22 21.87
CA LEU A 9 -0.12 8.17 20.92
C LEU A 9 -0.62 8.47 19.52
N VAL A 10 0.12 9.28 18.77
CA VAL A 10 -0.23 9.75 17.43
C VAL A 10 0.64 9.09 16.38
N THR A 11 0.03 8.69 15.28
CA THR A 11 0.70 8.02 14.16
C THR A 11 0.00 8.34 12.84
N HIS A 12 0.71 8.21 11.72
CA HIS A 12 0.11 8.20 10.40
C HIS A 12 -0.35 6.80 10.00
N ALA A 13 -1.25 6.72 9.00
CA ALA A 13 -1.69 5.45 8.43
C ALA A 13 -0.61 4.79 7.54
N GLY A 14 0.14 5.58 6.76
CA GLY A 14 1.17 5.07 5.86
C GLY A 14 1.65 6.16 4.90
N SER A 15 1.15 6.15 3.67
CA SER A 15 1.62 7.02 2.58
C SER A 15 1.44 8.52 2.88
N LEU A 16 2.53 9.27 2.75
CA LEU A 16 2.59 10.71 2.95
C LEU A 16 2.98 11.43 1.65
N ALA A 17 2.68 12.72 1.57
CA ALA A 17 2.92 13.52 0.38
C ALA A 17 4.38 13.47 -0.07
N ARG A 18 4.60 13.15 -1.34
CA ARG A 18 5.93 13.12 -1.95
C ARG A 18 6.28 14.46 -2.58
N PRO A 19 7.55 14.86 -2.55
CA PRO A 19 8.02 16.03 -3.29
C PRO A 19 7.75 15.91 -4.79
N LYS A 20 7.41 17.01 -5.44
CA LYS A 20 7.03 17.03 -6.86
C LYS A 20 8.12 16.48 -7.78
N ASP A 21 9.36 16.85 -7.55
CA ASP A 21 10.52 16.35 -8.29
C ASP A 21 10.71 14.83 -8.15
N LEU A 22 10.44 14.27 -6.97
CA LEU A 22 10.45 12.82 -6.76
C LEU A 22 9.31 12.14 -7.53
N LEU A 23 8.12 12.73 -7.55
CA LEU A 23 7.00 12.22 -8.36
C LEU A 23 7.32 12.20 -9.85
N GLU A 24 7.98 13.24 -10.37
CA GLU A 24 8.41 13.32 -11.77
C GLU A 24 9.44 12.22 -12.11
N MET A 25 10.39 11.93 -11.20
CA MET A 25 11.35 10.84 -11.36
C MET A 25 10.68 9.47 -11.32
N MET A 26 9.72 9.27 -10.42
CA MET A 26 8.93 8.03 -10.33
C MET A 26 8.12 7.81 -11.60
N ASP A 27 7.49 8.85 -12.12
CA ASP A 27 6.71 8.77 -13.34
C ASP A 27 7.60 8.43 -14.56
N ALA A 28 8.78 9.03 -14.65
CA ALA A 28 9.75 8.67 -15.68
C ALA A 28 10.14 7.19 -15.64
N LYS A 29 10.44 6.67 -14.43
CA LYS A 29 10.78 5.25 -14.21
C LYS A 29 9.62 4.34 -14.62
N LEU A 30 8.42 4.59 -14.14
CA LEU A 30 7.25 3.73 -14.37
C LEU A 30 6.74 3.78 -15.82
N SER A 31 6.96 4.90 -16.49
CA SER A 31 6.63 5.07 -17.92
C SER A 31 7.74 4.59 -18.87
N GLY A 32 8.80 3.96 -18.35
CA GLY A 32 9.93 3.48 -19.17
C GLY A 32 10.75 4.60 -19.81
N ARG A 33 10.61 5.85 -19.34
CA ARG A 33 11.41 6.98 -19.81
C ARG A 33 12.79 6.98 -19.16
N SER A 34 13.77 7.59 -19.82
CA SER A 34 15.11 7.74 -19.26
C SER A 34 15.10 8.56 -17.97
N TYR A 35 15.80 8.10 -16.94
CA TYR A 35 16.02 8.80 -15.67
C TYR A 35 17.40 8.43 -15.11
N ASP A 36 17.94 9.32 -14.26
CA ASP A 36 19.18 9.04 -13.53
C ASP A 36 18.86 8.20 -12.27
N GLN A 37 19.25 6.92 -12.31
CA GLN A 37 18.99 5.97 -11.21
C GLN A 37 19.71 6.38 -9.91
N ALA A 38 20.92 6.92 -10.00
CA ALA A 38 21.68 7.34 -8.83
C ALA A 38 21.06 8.58 -8.17
N ALA A 39 20.68 9.57 -8.99
CA ALA A 39 19.94 10.75 -8.51
C ALA A 39 18.59 10.37 -7.90
N TYR A 40 17.87 9.44 -8.50
CA TYR A 40 16.59 8.93 -7.98
C TYR A 40 16.76 8.29 -6.60
N GLY A 41 17.72 7.37 -6.44
CA GLY A 41 17.99 6.74 -5.13
C GLY A 41 18.40 7.75 -4.06
N LYS A 42 19.25 8.73 -4.40
CA LYS A 42 19.62 9.83 -3.51
C LYS A 42 18.42 10.69 -3.11
N ARG A 43 17.51 10.96 -4.07
CA ARG A 43 16.32 11.77 -3.82
C ARG A 43 15.33 11.06 -2.91
N ILE A 44 15.10 9.75 -3.07
CA ILE A 44 14.30 8.94 -2.14
C ILE A 44 14.88 9.03 -0.73
N ARG A 45 16.19 8.81 -0.57
CA ARG A 45 16.85 8.90 0.75
C ARG A 45 16.61 10.24 1.42
N SER A 46 16.76 11.35 0.68
CA SER A 46 16.49 12.69 1.19
C SER A 46 15.00 12.87 1.56
N ALA A 47 14.07 12.39 0.73
CA ALA A 47 12.64 12.50 0.99
C ALA A 47 12.22 11.72 2.26
N VAL A 48 12.76 10.53 2.47
CA VAL A 48 12.54 9.74 3.71
C VAL A 48 13.08 10.49 4.92
N ALA A 49 14.29 11.05 4.83
CA ALA A 49 14.91 11.80 5.93
C ALA A 49 14.09 13.05 6.32
N ASP A 50 13.62 13.80 5.32
CA ASP A 50 12.78 14.97 5.53
C ASP A 50 11.41 14.57 6.12
N MET A 51 10.83 13.49 5.61
CA MET A 51 9.53 13.01 6.06
C MET A 51 9.56 12.53 7.52
N VAL A 52 10.58 11.76 7.91
CA VAL A 52 10.74 11.29 9.30
C VAL A 52 10.98 12.47 10.24
N ARG A 53 11.83 13.42 9.85
CA ARG A 53 12.08 14.64 10.63
C ARG A 53 10.81 15.45 10.85
N ASN A 54 10.03 15.66 9.78
CA ASN A 54 8.77 16.40 9.86
C ASN A 54 7.75 15.73 10.79
N GLN A 55 7.63 14.41 10.73
CA GLN A 55 6.76 13.66 11.65
C GLN A 55 7.15 13.92 13.12
N VAL A 56 8.43 13.78 13.45
CA VAL A 56 8.93 14.04 14.82
C VAL A 56 8.71 15.50 15.23
N GLN A 57 8.99 16.46 14.36
CA GLN A 57 8.78 17.89 14.64
C GLN A 57 7.31 18.26 14.85
N CYS A 58 6.40 17.55 14.18
CA CYS A 58 4.96 17.72 14.38
C CYS A 58 4.41 16.98 15.61
N GLY A 59 5.26 16.30 16.38
CA GLY A 59 4.85 15.58 17.59
C GLY A 59 4.18 14.22 17.29
N ILE A 60 4.48 13.62 16.13
CA ILE A 60 4.05 12.25 15.84
C ILE A 60 4.92 11.28 16.64
N ASP A 61 4.29 10.39 17.39
CA ASP A 61 4.95 9.46 18.30
C ASP A 61 5.50 8.23 17.59
N ILE A 62 4.74 7.68 16.67
CA ILE A 62 5.08 6.46 15.95
C ILE A 62 5.24 6.82 14.47
N VAL A 63 6.48 6.83 13.99
CA VAL A 63 6.84 7.34 12.67
C VAL A 63 7.04 6.23 11.64
N THR A 64 7.00 6.62 10.36
CA THR A 64 7.21 5.74 9.21
C THR A 64 8.05 6.45 8.14
N ASP A 65 8.53 5.70 7.14
CA ASP A 65 9.18 6.23 5.93
C ASP A 65 8.25 7.06 5.02
N GLY A 66 6.93 7.07 5.32
CA GLY A 66 5.91 7.75 4.53
C GLY A 66 5.74 7.15 3.14
N GLU A 67 6.23 5.94 2.92
CA GLU A 67 6.19 5.22 1.62
C GLU A 67 6.83 6.03 0.48
N GLN A 68 7.86 6.82 0.78
CA GLN A 68 8.46 7.72 -0.20
C GLN A 68 9.06 6.99 -1.41
N SER A 69 9.41 5.70 -1.28
CA SER A 69 9.91 4.84 -2.37
C SER A 69 8.83 4.09 -3.14
N LYS A 70 7.59 4.01 -2.60
CA LYS A 70 6.52 3.12 -3.09
C LYS A 70 5.47 3.91 -3.88
N PRO A 71 5.45 3.87 -5.22
CA PRO A 71 4.56 4.73 -6.01
C PRO A 71 3.08 4.32 -5.96
N SER A 72 2.79 3.02 -5.94
CA SER A 72 1.43 2.47 -5.84
C SER A 72 1.47 0.99 -5.46
N PHE A 73 0.31 0.40 -5.04
CA PHE A 73 0.20 -1.03 -4.76
C PHE A 73 0.55 -1.91 -5.97
N ASN A 74 0.10 -1.56 -7.17
CA ASN A 74 0.38 -2.33 -8.39
C ASN A 74 1.85 -2.27 -8.78
N ALA A 75 2.45 -1.09 -8.75
CA ALA A 75 3.88 -0.92 -9.02
C ALA A 75 4.73 -1.67 -7.98
N TYR A 76 4.35 -1.61 -6.70
CA TYR A 76 4.99 -2.35 -5.63
C TYR A 76 4.96 -3.87 -5.90
N LEU A 77 3.81 -4.44 -6.28
CA LEU A 77 3.71 -5.86 -6.61
C LEU A 77 4.67 -6.25 -7.72
N ILE A 78 4.66 -5.51 -8.84
CA ILE A 78 5.52 -5.79 -10.00
C ILE A 78 7.00 -5.67 -9.64
N GLU A 79 7.37 -4.72 -8.78
CA GLU A 79 8.76 -4.53 -8.36
C GLU A 79 9.24 -5.62 -7.38
N ARG A 80 8.37 -6.12 -6.51
CA ARG A 80 8.72 -7.02 -5.42
C ARG A 80 8.51 -8.49 -5.72
N LEU A 81 7.58 -8.81 -6.61
CA LEU A 81 7.16 -10.19 -6.91
C LEU A 81 7.33 -10.53 -8.39
N THR A 82 7.63 -11.81 -8.68
CA THR A 82 7.47 -12.38 -10.00
C THR A 82 6.01 -12.76 -10.24
N GLY A 83 5.66 -13.12 -11.47
CA GLY A 83 4.35 -13.67 -11.82
C GLY A 83 3.23 -12.66 -11.95
N PHE A 84 3.50 -11.36 -11.82
CA PHE A 84 2.51 -10.30 -12.01
C PHE A 84 2.82 -9.45 -13.25
N GLU A 85 1.80 -9.27 -14.10
CA GLU A 85 1.89 -8.48 -15.32
C GLU A 85 0.68 -7.55 -15.48
N PRO A 86 0.84 -6.41 -16.17
CA PRO A 86 -0.29 -5.58 -16.59
C PRO A 86 -1.19 -6.34 -17.56
N VAL A 87 -2.52 -6.33 -17.33
CA VAL A 87 -3.48 -7.11 -18.14
C VAL A 87 -4.58 -6.29 -18.78
N ALA A 88 -4.66 -4.99 -18.49
CA ALA A 88 -5.66 -4.11 -19.06
C ALA A 88 -5.15 -2.68 -19.18
N SER A 89 -5.83 -1.88 -20.01
CA SER A 89 -5.55 -0.45 -20.13
C SER A 89 -6.10 0.35 -18.93
N SER A 90 -5.64 1.58 -18.81
CA SER A 90 -6.20 2.52 -17.81
C SER A 90 -7.69 2.81 -18.07
N GLU A 91 -8.11 2.85 -19.33
CA GLU A 91 -9.50 3.09 -19.74
C GLU A 91 -10.40 1.92 -19.34
N GLU A 92 -9.97 0.68 -19.59
CA GLU A 92 -10.69 -0.52 -19.15
C GLU A 92 -10.83 -0.57 -17.61
N ARG A 93 -9.79 -0.16 -16.89
CA ARG A 93 -9.84 -0.04 -15.44
C ARG A 93 -10.86 1.00 -14.96
N ILE A 94 -10.90 2.18 -15.58
CA ILE A 94 -11.88 3.21 -15.26
C ILE A 94 -13.30 2.69 -15.57
N ALA A 95 -13.50 2.09 -16.75
CA ALA A 95 -14.77 1.51 -17.14
C ALA A 95 -15.25 0.41 -16.15
N ALA A 96 -14.35 -0.44 -15.66
CA ALA A 96 -14.68 -1.42 -14.63
C ALA A 96 -15.05 -0.77 -13.29
N ARG A 97 -14.36 0.30 -12.89
CA ARG A 97 -14.68 1.04 -11.66
C ARG A 97 -16.00 1.80 -11.74
N MET A 98 -16.38 2.31 -12.91
CA MET A 98 -17.68 2.95 -13.10
C MET A 98 -18.86 1.98 -12.98
N LYS A 99 -18.61 0.67 -13.01
CA LYS A 99 -19.64 -0.37 -12.82
C LYS A 99 -19.90 -0.72 -11.35
N THR A 100 -19.14 -0.18 -10.41
CA THR A 100 -19.36 -0.42 -8.98
C THR A 100 -20.65 0.22 -8.49
N ASP A 101 -21.26 -0.31 -7.45
CA ASP A 101 -22.51 0.24 -6.88
C ASP A 101 -22.35 1.69 -6.41
N GLU A 102 -21.17 2.02 -5.86
CA GLU A 102 -20.87 3.40 -5.46
C GLU A 102 -20.79 4.36 -6.65
N ALA A 103 -20.13 3.94 -7.75
CA ALA A 103 -20.04 4.77 -8.94
C ALA A 103 -21.42 4.93 -9.62
N ARG A 104 -22.26 3.90 -9.58
CA ARG A 104 -23.65 4.00 -10.06
C ARG A 104 -24.51 4.91 -9.18
N ALA A 105 -24.28 4.90 -7.86
CA ALA A 105 -25.01 5.76 -6.94
C ALA A 105 -24.57 7.23 -7.02
N PHE A 106 -23.33 7.51 -7.44
CA PHE A 106 -22.73 8.85 -7.50
C PHE A 106 -21.95 9.07 -8.80
N PRO A 107 -22.55 8.94 -9.99
CA PRO A 107 -21.83 8.93 -11.27
C PRO A 107 -21.04 10.21 -11.54
N GLU A 108 -21.66 11.39 -11.38
CA GLU A 108 -21.00 12.68 -11.62
C GLU A 108 -19.77 12.89 -10.77
N TYR A 109 -19.82 12.41 -9.52
CA TYR A 109 -18.68 12.46 -8.62
C TYR A 109 -17.53 11.59 -9.15
N TYR A 110 -17.81 10.36 -9.55
CA TYR A 110 -16.80 9.43 -10.01
C TYR A 110 -16.19 9.82 -11.34
N GLU A 111 -16.97 10.35 -12.26
CA GLU A 111 -16.49 10.93 -13.52
C GLU A 111 -15.49 12.05 -13.26
N LYS A 112 -15.84 12.99 -12.38
CA LYS A 112 -14.94 14.08 -11.99
C LYS A 112 -13.71 13.57 -11.26
N TYR A 113 -13.88 12.63 -10.34
CA TYR A 113 -12.78 12.02 -9.60
C TYR A 113 -11.77 11.35 -10.52
N PHE A 114 -12.22 10.57 -11.49
CA PHE A 114 -11.33 9.90 -12.43
C PHE A 114 -10.68 10.87 -13.43
N ALA A 115 -11.35 11.95 -13.78
CA ALA A 115 -10.79 12.97 -14.65
C ALA A 115 -9.72 13.85 -13.96
N GLU A 116 -9.94 14.20 -12.67
CA GLU A 116 -9.12 15.19 -11.98
C GLU A 116 -8.17 14.61 -10.92
N HIS A 117 -8.48 13.44 -10.35
CA HIS A 117 -7.84 12.94 -9.13
C HIS A 117 -7.26 11.53 -9.25
N MET A 118 -7.18 10.97 -10.43
CA MET A 118 -6.37 9.76 -10.63
C MET A 118 -4.88 10.10 -10.58
N CYS A 119 -4.45 10.59 -9.41
CA CYS A 119 -3.06 10.84 -9.10
C CYS A 119 -2.35 9.51 -8.86
N SER A 120 -2.17 8.72 -9.89
CA SER A 120 -1.20 7.65 -9.87
C SER A 120 0.05 8.11 -10.59
N VAL A 121 1.18 7.96 -9.93
CA VAL A 121 2.47 8.16 -10.55
C VAL A 121 2.66 7.04 -11.60
N GLY A 122 2.83 7.42 -12.84
CA GLY A 122 2.94 6.50 -13.97
C GLY A 122 1.61 5.77 -14.34
N PRO A 123 1.66 4.86 -15.30
CA PRO A 123 0.51 4.06 -15.70
C PRO A 123 0.15 3.07 -14.58
N ASN A 124 -0.85 3.42 -13.78
CA ASN A 124 -1.36 2.54 -12.74
C ASN A 124 -2.28 1.46 -13.36
N LEU A 125 -1.67 0.55 -14.11
CA LEU A 125 -2.39 -0.49 -14.85
C LEU A 125 -2.91 -1.59 -13.90
N PRO A 126 -4.06 -2.18 -14.21
CA PRO A 126 -4.49 -3.42 -13.56
C PRO A 126 -3.46 -4.51 -13.77
N VAL A 127 -3.17 -5.26 -12.73
CA VAL A 127 -2.23 -6.38 -12.76
C VAL A 127 -2.95 -7.68 -12.46
N ALA A 128 -2.50 -8.77 -13.08
CA ALA A 128 -2.92 -10.13 -12.78
C ALA A 128 -1.72 -11.03 -12.53
N CYS A 129 -1.94 -12.08 -11.78
CA CYS A 129 -1.01 -13.18 -11.64
C CYS A 129 -1.09 -14.07 -12.88
N THR A 130 -0.05 -14.06 -13.72
CA THR A 130 0.06 -14.82 -14.97
C THR A 130 1.16 -15.89 -14.93
N GLY A 131 1.87 -16.01 -13.79
CA GLY A 131 2.97 -16.94 -13.62
C GLY A 131 3.27 -17.24 -12.15
N PRO A 132 4.30 -18.07 -11.88
CA PRO A 132 4.66 -18.45 -10.52
C PRO A 132 5.15 -17.26 -9.70
N ILE A 133 4.62 -17.14 -8.48
CA ILE A 133 4.94 -16.06 -7.55
C ILE A 133 6.19 -16.42 -6.75
N THR A 134 7.21 -15.57 -6.81
CA THR A 134 8.37 -15.58 -5.92
C THR A 134 8.72 -14.16 -5.50
N TYR A 135 9.38 -13.99 -4.36
CA TYR A 135 9.85 -12.70 -3.92
C TYR A 135 11.18 -12.36 -4.59
N LYS A 136 11.26 -11.21 -5.25
CA LYS A 136 12.47 -10.68 -5.91
C LYS A 136 12.91 -9.31 -5.37
N GLY A 137 12.24 -8.83 -4.33
CA GLY A 137 12.38 -7.48 -3.78
C GLY A 137 13.43 -7.32 -2.67
N GLN A 138 14.36 -8.28 -2.48
CA GLN A 138 15.32 -8.29 -1.37
C GLN A 138 16.16 -7.01 -1.31
N GLU A 139 16.68 -6.57 -2.45
CA GLU A 139 17.48 -5.34 -2.54
C GLU A 139 16.66 -4.09 -2.26
N ALA A 140 15.43 -4.06 -2.76
CA ALA A 140 14.55 -2.93 -2.58
C ALA A 140 14.09 -2.76 -1.13
N VAL A 141 13.69 -3.85 -0.44
CA VAL A 141 13.33 -3.78 0.99
C VAL A 141 14.55 -3.44 1.87
N ARG A 142 15.74 -3.96 1.52
CA ARG A 142 16.97 -3.58 2.20
C ARG A 142 17.24 -2.09 2.09
N THR A 143 17.12 -1.52 0.89
CA THR A 143 17.30 -0.09 0.66
C THR A 143 16.29 0.76 1.43
N ASP A 144 15.03 0.36 1.47
CA ASP A 144 13.99 1.05 2.25
C ASP A 144 14.33 1.03 3.75
N ILE A 145 14.75 -0.12 4.28
CA ILE A 145 15.18 -0.27 5.68
C ILE A 145 16.39 0.62 5.99
N GLU A 146 17.41 0.62 5.12
CA GLU A 146 18.61 1.46 5.28
C GLU A 146 18.28 2.94 5.25
N ASN A 147 17.41 3.38 4.35
CA ASN A 147 16.95 4.76 4.27
C ASN A 147 16.22 5.19 5.55
N LEU A 148 15.31 4.34 6.05
CA LEU A 148 14.59 4.63 7.28
C LEU A 148 15.53 4.65 8.50
N LYS A 149 16.45 3.68 8.64
CA LYS A 149 17.46 3.68 9.69
C LYS A 149 18.33 4.93 9.66
N ALA A 150 18.78 5.35 8.50
CA ALA A 150 19.56 6.57 8.33
C ALA A 150 18.77 7.83 8.70
N ALA A 151 17.47 7.88 8.35
CA ALA A 151 16.59 8.99 8.68
C ALA A 151 16.33 9.15 10.20
N LEU A 152 16.42 8.05 10.94
CA LEU A 152 16.24 8.03 12.41
C LEU A 152 17.47 8.49 13.20
N ASN A 153 18.61 8.66 12.54
CA ASN A 153 19.84 9.05 13.24
C ASN A 153 19.68 10.38 13.98
N GLY A 154 19.88 10.38 15.29
CA GLY A 154 19.70 11.55 16.16
C GLY A 154 18.24 11.87 16.52
N LEU A 155 17.29 11.04 16.11
CA LEU A 155 15.88 11.14 16.48
C LEU A 155 15.47 10.00 17.41
N ALA A 156 14.51 10.24 18.29
CA ALA A 156 14.02 9.26 19.26
C ALA A 156 12.48 9.22 19.31
N PRO A 157 11.81 8.78 18.22
CA PRO A 157 10.37 8.54 18.26
C PRO A 157 10.04 7.40 19.23
N GLU A 158 8.79 7.30 19.66
CA GLU A 158 8.35 6.24 20.57
C GLU A 158 8.47 4.85 19.96
N GLU A 159 8.08 4.71 18.69
CA GLU A 159 8.24 3.50 17.87
C GLU A 159 8.36 3.87 16.38
N VAL A 160 8.79 2.91 15.59
CA VAL A 160 8.91 3.05 14.14
C VAL A 160 8.23 1.86 13.46
N PHE A 161 7.46 2.12 12.40
CA PHE A 161 6.88 1.05 11.60
C PHE A 161 7.19 1.20 10.11
N MET A 162 7.15 0.08 9.42
CA MET A 162 7.24 0.03 7.96
C MET A 162 6.02 -0.71 7.41
N PRO A 163 5.27 -0.10 6.46
CA PRO A 163 4.11 -0.74 5.86
C PRO A 163 4.54 -1.74 4.77
N ALA A 164 3.82 -2.85 4.71
CA ALA A 164 3.89 -3.84 3.65
C ALA A 164 2.48 -4.28 3.24
N ILE A 165 2.32 -4.65 1.96
CA ILE A 165 1.04 -5.07 1.43
C ILE A 165 0.63 -6.43 1.99
N ALA A 166 -0.66 -6.60 2.30
CA ALA A 166 -1.24 -7.91 2.63
C ALA A 166 -1.29 -8.84 1.41
N PRO A 167 -1.27 -10.18 1.59
CA PRO A 167 -1.65 -11.11 0.54
C PRO A 167 -3.12 -10.84 0.18
N GLY A 168 -3.36 -10.18 -0.96
CA GLY A 168 -4.67 -9.63 -1.30
C GLY A 168 -5.29 -10.27 -2.53
N PHE A 169 -6.54 -9.90 -2.79
CA PHE A 169 -7.27 -10.34 -3.97
C PHE A 169 -6.84 -9.55 -5.19
N PHE A 170 -5.80 -10.04 -5.85
CA PHE A 170 -5.43 -9.63 -7.20
C PHE A 170 -6.05 -10.61 -8.20
N SER A 171 -6.17 -10.23 -9.46
CA SER A 171 -6.63 -11.13 -10.50
C SER A 171 -5.67 -12.33 -10.61
N ASN A 172 -6.20 -13.54 -10.49
CA ASN A 172 -5.45 -14.79 -10.62
C ASN A 172 -5.79 -15.47 -11.94
N GLN A 173 -4.80 -15.64 -12.81
CA GLN A 173 -4.94 -16.35 -14.10
C GLN A 173 -4.01 -17.56 -14.20
N TYR A 174 -3.20 -17.81 -13.15
CA TYR A 174 -2.19 -18.87 -13.19
C TYR A 174 -2.48 -20.04 -12.23
N TYR A 175 -2.85 -19.76 -10.98
CA TYR A 175 -3.10 -20.80 -9.99
C TYR A 175 -4.50 -21.40 -10.16
N PRO A 176 -4.65 -22.74 -10.00
CA PRO A 176 -5.93 -23.42 -10.17
C PRO A 176 -7.04 -22.95 -9.21
N THR A 177 -6.65 -22.53 -8.00
CA THR A 177 -7.58 -22.06 -6.97
C THR A 177 -7.09 -20.77 -6.31
N ASP A 178 -8.02 -19.96 -5.79
CA ASP A 178 -7.69 -18.77 -5.01
C ASP A 178 -6.93 -19.10 -3.73
N LYS A 179 -7.17 -20.28 -3.14
CA LYS A 179 -6.40 -20.75 -1.99
C LYS A 179 -4.93 -20.93 -2.34
N GLU A 180 -4.61 -21.64 -3.41
CA GLU A 180 -3.21 -21.82 -3.85
C GLU A 180 -2.55 -20.50 -4.20
N PHE A 181 -3.26 -19.61 -4.88
CA PHE A 181 -2.79 -18.26 -5.19
C PHE A 181 -2.47 -17.46 -3.93
N LEU A 182 -3.40 -17.38 -2.97
CA LEU A 182 -3.22 -16.62 -1.73
C LEU A 182 -2.08 -17.16 -0.89
N TYR A 183 -1.90 -18.49 -0.82
CA TYR A 183 -0.79 -19.10 -0.10
C TYR A 183 0.57 -18.86 -0.78
N ALA A 184 0.64 -18.93 -2.11
CA ALA A 184 1.85 -18.59 -2.85
C ALA A 184 2.25 -17.11 -2.63
N LEU A 185 1.27 -16.21 -2.66
CA LEU A 185 1.48 -14.79 -2.37
C LEU A 185 1.92 -14.56 -0.92
N ALA A 186 1.31 -15.25 0.03
CA ALA A 186 1.64 -15.20 1.46
C ALA A 186 3.08 -15.65 1.72
N GLU A 187 3.53 -16.76 1.11
CA GLU A 187 4.91 -17.24 1.21
C GLU A 187 5.92 -16.23 0.64
N ALA A 188 5.61 -15.65 -0.51
CA ALA A 188 6.50 -14.65 -1.11
C ALA A 188 6.62 -13.39 -0.26
N LEU A 189 5.49 -12.82 0.20
CA LEU A 189 5.48 -11.61 1.02
C LEU A 189 6.10 -11.78 2.40
N ARG A 190 6.07 -13.00 2.95
CA ARG A 190 6.72 -13.33 4.22
C ARG A 190 8.20 -12.94 4.25
N VAL A 191 8.89 -13.00 3.11
CA VAL A 191 10.31 -12.60 3.02
C VAL A 191 10.50 -11.14 3.39
N GLU A 192 9.62 -10.26 2.90
CA GLU A 192 9.65 -8.83 3.24
C GLU A 192 9.22 -8.58 4.69
N TYR A 193 8.18 -9.28 5.16
CA TYR A 193 7.71 -9.14 6.53
C TYR A 193 8.82 -9.48 7.53
N GLN A 194 9.53 -10.56 7.29
CA GLN A 194 10.66 -10.98 8.14
C GLN A 194 11.79 -9.96 8.08
N ALA A 195 12.13 -9.43 6.91
CA ALA A 195 13.18 -8.41 6.78
C ALA A 195 12.87 -7.13 7.58
N ILE A 196 11.61 -6.69 7.59
CA ILE A 196 11.17 -5.54 8.37
C ILE A 196 11.29 -5.82 9.88
N ILE A 197 10.85 -6.98 10.34
CA ILE A 197 10.91 -7.41 11.74
C ILE A 197 12.38 -7.55 12.21
N ASP A 198 13.24 -8.17 11.40
CA ASP A 198 14.66 -8.35 11.68
C ASP A 198 15.43 -7.02 11.73
N ALA A 199 14.94 -6.02 11.01
CA ALA A 199 15.46 -4.66 11.07
C ALA A 199 15.14 -3.94 12.39
N GLY A 200 14.22 -4.49 13.21
CA GLY A 200 13.79 -3.94 14.50
C GLY A 200 12.56 -3.03 14.42
N PHE A 201 11.90 -2.94 13.26
CA PHE A 201 10.70 -2.13 13.07
C PHE A 201 9.42 -2.92 13.39
N LEU A 202 8.35 -2.20 13.66
CA LEU A 202 7.00 -2.77 13.62
C LEU A 202 6.62 -3.01 12.15
N LEU A 203 6.01 -4.14 11.88
CA LEU A 203 5.40 -4.44 10.58
C LEU A 203 3.96 -3.94 10.56
N GLN A 204 3.63 -3.05 9.64
CA GLN A 204 2.23 -2.74 9.35
C GLN A 204 1.77 -3.51 8.12
N ILE A 205 0.69 -4.27 8.28
CA ILE A 205 0.03 -4.95 7.17
C ILE A 205 -1.07 -4.05 6.62
N ASP A 206 -0.89 -3.59 5.39
CA ASP A 206 -1.89 -2.77 4.69
C ASP A 206 -2.84 -3.65 3.91
N ASP A 207 -4.06 -3.78 4.41
CA ASP A 207 -5.07 -4.65 3.87
C ASP A 207 -6.34 -3.91 3.42
N PRO A 208 -6.44 -3.55 2.15
CA PRO A 208 -7.69 -3.08 1.56
C PRO A 208 -8.62 -4.21 1.13
N SER A 209 -8.16 -5.47 1.16
CA SER A 209 -8.84 -6.61 0.53
C SER A 209 -9.97 -7.15 1.38
N LEU A 210 -9.78 -7.30 2.69
CA LEU A 210 -10.80 -7.87 3.57
C LEU A 210 -12.11 -7.06 3.54
N THR A 211 -12.02 -5.74 3.53
CA THR A 211 -13.21 -4.88 3.43
C THR A 211 -13.86 -4.93 2.05
N ARG A 212 -13.11 -5.25 0.99
CA ARG A 212 -13.64 -5.38 -0.38
C ARG A 212 -14.47 -6.63 -0.57
N LEU A 213 -14.22 -7.72 0.16
CA LEU A 213 -15.02 -8.95 0.10
C LEU A 213 -16.51 -8.70 0.35
N TYR A 214 -16.83 -7.70 1.17
CA TYR A 214 -18.20 -7.31 1.47
C TYR A 214 -18.83 -6.34 0.45
N ARG A 215 -18.04 -5.84 -0.53
CA ARG A 215 -18.43 -4.73 -1.41
C ARG A 215 -18.50 -5.06 -2.89
N THR A 216 -17.81 -6.11 -3.35
CA THR A 216 -17.50 -6.26 -4.79
C THR A 216 -18.47 -7.12 -5.58
N ASP A 217 -19.27 -7.97 -4.95
CA ASP A 217 -20.27 -8.76 -5.68
C ASP A 217 -21.56 -8.91 -4.87
N PRO A 218 -22.61 -8.15 -5.20
CA PRO A 218 -23.90 -8.27 -4.56
C PRO A 218 -24.58 -9.63 -4.79
N ALA A 219 -24.12 -10.41 -5.79
CA ALA A 219 -24.65 -11.75 -6.08
C ALA A 219 -24.12 -12.83 -5.14
N LEU A 220 -22.97 -12.59 -4.49
CA LEU A 220 -22.43 -13.55 -3.52
C LEU A 220 -23.23 -13.53 -2.22
N SER A 221 -23.59 -14.73 -1.75
CA SER A 221 -24.24 -14.90 -0.45
C SER A 221 -23.31 -14.50 0.70
N VAL A 222 -23.88 -14.20 1.87
CA VAL A 222 -23.11 -13.93 3.09
C VAL A 222 -22.21 -15.13 3.45
N THR A 223 -22.69 -16.35 3.21
CA THR A 223 -21.94 -17.59 3.47
C THR A 223 -20.72 -17.73 2.55
N ASP A 224 -20.87 -17.42 1.26
CA ASP A 224 -19.73 -17.47 0.32
C ASP A 224 -18.68 -16.44 0.66
N ARG A 225 -19.09 -15.22 1.01
CA ARG A 225 -18.17 -14.17 1.46
C ARG A 225 -17.43 -14.53 2.74
N ALA A 226 -18.12 -15.18 3.70
CA ALA A 226 -17.48 -15.64 4.92
C ALA A 226 -16.42 -16.70 4.63
N ARG A 227 -16.72 -17.65 3.75
CA ARG A 227 -15.75 -18.68 3.33
C ARG A 227 -14.52 -18.06 2.64
N ASP A 228 -14.72 -17.12 1.74
CA ASP A 228 -13.61 -16.44 1.05
C ASP A 228 -12.76 -15.62 2.05
N ALA A 229 -13.41 -14.98 3.03
CA ALA A 229 -12.73 -14.29 4.11
C ALA A 229 -11.91 -15.24 5.00
N GLU A 230 -12.42 -16.45 5.30
CA GLU A 230 -11.68 -17.47 6.07
C GLU A 230 -10.41 -17.90 5.35
N ILE A 231 -10.48 -18.23 4.06
CA ILE A 231 -9.31 -18.61 3.25
C ILE A 231 -8.28 -17.47 3.23
N TYR A 232 -8.76 -16.25 3.10
CA TYR A 232 -7.90 -15.06 3.10
C TYR A 232 -7.19 -14.87 4.45
N ILE A 233 -7.92 -14.97 5.56
CA ILE A 233 -7.38 -14.84 6.91
C ILE A 233 -6.39 -15.96 7.22
N GLU A 234 -6.67 -17.20 6.79
CA GLU A 234 -5.74 -18.32 6.91
C GLU A 234 -4.42 -18.04 6.17
N ALA A 235 -4.47 -17.53 4.93
CA ALA A 235 -3.30 -17.19 4.15
C ALA A 235 -2.51 -16.03 4.79
N LEU A 236 -3.18 -15.02 5.32
CA LEU A 236 -2.53 -13.92 6.05
C LEU A 236 -1.84 -14.44 7.32
N ASN A 237 -2.51 -15.26 8.12
CA ASN A 237 -1.91 -15.88 9.31
C ASN A 237 -0.70 -16.76 8.96
N HIS A 238 -0.77 -17.44 7.81
CA HIS A 238 0.34 -18.22 7.28
C HIS A 238 1.56 -17.33 6.95
N ALA A 239 1.34 -16.16 6.33
CA ALA A 239 2.40 -15.18 6.06
C ALA A 239 3.04 -14.65 7.35
N LEU A 240 2.24 -14.48 8.40
CA LEU A 240 2.66 -13.90 9.68
C LEU A 240 3.18 -14.92 10.70
N ARG A 241 3.20 -16.22 10.37
CA ARG A 241 3.64 -17.28 11.30
C ARG A 241 5.03 -17.01 11.85
N GLY A 242 5.18 -17.14 13.17
CA GLY A 242 6.44 -16.92 13.89
C GLY A 242 6.81 -15.45 14.13
N ILE A 243 6.00 -14.49 13.65
CA ILE A 243 6.14 -13.08 14.01
C ILE A 243 5.27 -12.83 15.23
N ALA A 244 5.88 -12.25 16.28
CA ALA A 244 5.17 -11.93 17.52
C ALA A 244 4.04 -10.90 17.28
N PRO A 245 2.81 -11.14 17.75
CA PRO A 245 1.67 -10.26 17.48
C PRO A 245 1.89 -8.80 17.88
N GLU A 246 2.64 -8.55 18.95
CA GLU A 246 2.98 -7.21 19.41
C GLU A 246 3.93 -6.44 18.48
N LYS A 247 4.48 -7.09 17.47
CA LYS A 247 5.27 -6.47 16.40
C LYS A 247 4.46 -6.13 15.17
N ILE A 248 3.17 -6.50 15.14
CA ILE A 248 2.30 -6.35 13.98
C ILE A 248 1.27 -5.26 14.23
N ARG A 249 1.12 -4.36 13.28
CA ARG A 249 0.02 -3.41 13.15
C ARG A 249 -0.82 -3.85 11.96
N TYR A 250 -2.11 -3.93 12.14
CA TYR A 250 -3.04 -4.27 11.06
C TYR A 250 -3.84 -3.03 10.68
N HIS A 251 -3.74 -2.63 9.43
CA HIS A 251 -4.44 -1.48 8.86
C HIS A 251 -5.43 -1.94 7.80
N THR A 252 -6.72 -1.68 8.00
CA THR A 252 -7.74 -1.86 6.98
C THR A 252 -8.19 -0.51 6.45
N CYS A 253 -8.12 -0.34 5.14
CA CYS A 253 -8.61 0.84 4.48
C CYS A 253 -10.11 0.69 4.21
N TYR A 254 -10.95 1.25 5.06
CA TYR A 254 -12.40 1.13 4.92
C TYR A 254 -12.96 1.99 3.78
N THR A 255 -12.35 3.14 3.52
CA THR A 255 -12.75 4.02 2.43
C THR A 255 -11.61 4.19 1.43
N SER A 256 -11.77 3.69 0.25
CA SER A 256 -10.85 3.99 -0.86
C SER A 256 -11.02 5.42 -1.39
N MET A 257 -11.81 6.29 -0.72
CA MET A 257 -12.30 7.50 -1.31
C MET A 257 -12.10 8.73 -0.46
N LYS A 258 -11.20 9.59 -0.87
CA LYS A 258 -11.11 11.00 -0.46
C LYS A 258 -12.45 11.75 -0.59
N ALA A 259 -13.40 11.19 -1.31
CA ALA A 259 -14.68 11.75 -1.64
C ALA A 259 -15.68 11.86 -0.52
N ARG A 260 -15.81 10.84 0.28
CA ARG A 260 -16.77 10.88 1.39
C ARG A 260 -16.39 11.86 2.48
N ALA A 261 -15.09 12.09 2.69
CA ALA A 261 -14.63 13.07 3.66
C ALA A 261 -14.93 14.51 3.24
N SER A 262 -14.83 14.83 1.94
CA SER A 262 -15.10 16.18 1.43
C SER A 262 -16.59 16.52 1.30
N SER A 263 -17.47 15.53 1.14
CA SER A 263 -18.92 15.76 1.06
C SER A 263 -19.62 15.86 2.43
N ILE A 264 -18.96 15.41 3.50
CA ILE A 264 -19.51 15.46 4.88
C ILE A 264 -19.07 16.73 5.61
N SER A 265 -17.91 17.31 5.26
CA SER A 265 -17.48 18.59 5.83
C SER A 265 -17.86 19.74 4.89
N GLY A 266 -18.95 20.44 5.19
CA GLY A 266 -19.32 21.70 4.56
C GLY A 266 -18.36 22.86 4.90
N SER A 267 -17.07 22.61 5.11
CA SER A 267 -16.04 23.61 5.28
C SER A 267 -15.01 23.50 4.15
N ARG A 268 -14.97 24.54 3.33
CA ARG A 268 -13.91 24.82 2.40
C ARG A 268 -12.56 24.92 3.14
N THR A 269 -11.87 23.84 3.28
CA THR A 269 -10.42 23.88 3.43
C THR A 269 -9.83 23.19 2.21
N SER A 270 -9.30 24.02 1.33
CA SER A 270 -8.46 23.61 0.22
C SER A 270 -7.31 22.79 0.78
N LEU A 271 -7.45 21.47 0.76
CA LEU A 271 -6.31 20.58 0.76
C LEU A 271 -5.79 20.58 -0.66
N ALA A 272 -4.94 21.57 -0.94
CA ALA A 272 -4.12 21.54 -2.12
C ALA A 272 -3.25 20.29 -2.09
N SER A 273 -3.24 19.62 -3.20
CA SER A 273 -2.26 18.67 -3.72
C SER A 273 -2.11 17.32 -3.05
N CYS A 274 -2.25 16.36 -3.92
CA CYS A 274 -1.86 14.93 -3.84
C CYS A 274 -0.56 14.67 -3.11
#